data_e8378d3efe49f5c9871301510365d2fb
#
_entry.id   e8378d3efe49f5c9871301510365d2fb
#
_cell.length_a   1.000
_cell.length_b   1.000
_cell.length_c   1.000
_cell.angle_alpha   90.00
_cell.angle_beta   90.00
_cell.angle_gamma   90.00
#
_symmetry.space_group_name_H-M   'P 1'
#
loop_
_entity.id
_entity.type
_entity.pdbx_description
1 polymer ?
#
loop_
_entity_poly.entity_id
_entity_poly.type
_entity_poly.pdbx_seq_one_letter_code
_entity_poly.pdbx_strand_id
1 'polypeptide(L)'
;GMDDSGPVRFVPPQEPNAVKGLKMYYRNDVEVIHQDFCRGYGVRFIGSEGTMDVSRGFIDSKPENIVKSEFKNEDLKLYQSKNHLLDWVTSIKNGTEPICHAEIGHRSASVCHLSNIAYELREELYWDPINESFVDNKKANLMRSKIYRDPYFVDV
;
A
#
# COMPACT_ATOMS: atom_id res chain seq x y z
N GLY A 1 8.01 10.94 3.17
CA GLY A 1 7.01 10.04 3.08
C GLY A 1 5.75 10.49 2.41
N MET A 2 4.94 9.52 2.15
CA MET A 2 3.58 9.69 1.65
C MET A 2 2.65 8.80 2.49
N ASP A 3 2.94 8.72 3.77
CA ASP A 3 2.31 7.79 4.70
C ASP A 3 0.84 8.13 4.94
N ASP A 4 0.48 9.40 4.71
CA ASP A 4 -0.86 9.95 4.84
C ASP A 4 -1.66 9.98 3.53
N SER A 5 -1.06 9.57 2.41
CA SER A 5 -1.65 9.89 1.11
C SER A 5 -2.46 8.77 0.48
N GLY A 6 -2.29 7.52 0.74
CA GLY A 6 -3.04 6.43 0.09
C GLY A 6 -3.50 6.69 -1.36
N PRO A 7 -3.92 5.68 -2.11
CA PRO A 7 -4.57 5.91 -3.40
C PRO A 7 -5.89 6.66 -3.23
N VAL A 8 -6.18 7.58 -4.13
CA VAL A 8 -7.43 8.36 -4.14
C VAL A 8 -8.44 7.89 -5.18
N ARG A 9 -8.04 7.00 -6.09
CA ARG A 9 -8.87 6.47 -7.15
C ARG A 9 -8.51 5.03 -7.44
N PHE A 10 -9.54 4.18 -7.59
CA PHE A 10 -9.42 2.76 -7.89
C PHE A 10 -10.23 2.45 -9.16
N VAL A 11 -9.57 1.87 -10.16
CA VAL A 11 -10.19 1.51 -11.44
C VAL A 11 -10.06 -0.01 -11.64
N PRO A 12 -11.11 -0.79 -11.38
CA PRO A 12 -11.08 -2.22 -11.58
C PRO A 12 -11.04 -2.60 -13.06
N PRO A 13 -10.54 -3.80 -13.40
CA PRO A 13 -10.62 -4.31 -14.76
C PRO A 13 -12.08 -4.54 -15.16
N GLN A 14 -12.36 -4.42 -16.46
CA GLN A 14 -13.72 -4.58 -17.00
C GLN A 14 -14.15 -6.06 -17.12
N GLU A 15 -13.21 -6.99 -17.18
CA GLU A 15 -13.50 -8.42 -17.26
C GLU A 15 -14.15 -8.92 -15.96
N PRO A 16 -15.33 -9.58 -16.02
CA PRO A 16 -16.14 -9.88 -14.85
C PRO A 16 -15.45 -10.72 -13.76
N ASN A 17 -14.55 -11.59 -14.14
CA ASN A 17 -13.87 -12.52 -13.22
C ASN A 17 -12.38 -12.21 -13.05
N ALA A 18 -11.92 -11.06 -13.51
CA ALA A 18 -10.52 -10.68 -13.37
C ALA A 18 -10.17 -10.50 -11.87
N VAL A 19 -9.09 -11.13 -11.47
CA VAL A 19 -8.50 -11.00 -10.12
C VAL A 19 -7.22 -10.17 -10.11
N LYS A 20 -6.87 -9.62 -11.28
CA LYS A 20 -5.70 -8.76 -11.54
C LYS A 20 -6.11 -7.64 -12.50
N GLY A 21 -5.28 -6.61 -12.61
CA GLY A 21 -5.51 -5.48 -13.51
C GLY A 21 -6.14 -4.26 -12.84
N LEU A 22 -6.37 -4.29 -11.52
CA LEU A 22 -6.79 -3.10 -10.79
C LEU A 22 -5.72 -2.03 -10.90
N LYS A 23 -6.13 -0.82 -11.25
CA LYS A 23 -5.29 0.38 -11.25
C LYS A 23 -5.67 1.26 -10.08
N MET A 24 -4.65 1.75 -9.39
CA MET A 24 -4.77 2.67 -8.26
C MET A 24 -3.96 3.92 -8.55
N TYR A 25 -4.54 5.08 -8.30
CA TYR A 25 -3.92 6.36 -8.59
C TYR A 25 -3.75 7.17 -7.30
N TYR A 26 -2.55 7.69 -7.11
CA TYR A 26 -2.22 8.63 -6.05
C TYR A 26 -2.36 10.06 -6.53
N ARG A 27 -2.45 11.03 -5.61
CA ARG A 27 -2.59 12.47 -5.96
C ARG A 27 -1.42 13.05 -6.73
N ASN A 28 -0.25 12.42 -6.66
CA ASN A 28 0.98 12.82 -7.38
C ASN A 28 1.16 12.10 -8.71
N ASP A 29 0.06 11.62 -9.33
CA ASP A 29 0.04 10.91 -10.61
C ASP A 29 0.81 9.57 -10.63
N VAL A 30 1.18 9.03 -9.48
CA VAL A 30 1.72 7.68 -9.42
C VAL A 30 0.60 6.68 -9.67
N GLU A 31 0.74 5.86 -10.71
CA GLU A 31 -0.13 4.73 -11.00
C GLU A 31 0.48 3.45 -10.40
N VAL A 32 -0.33 2.71 -9.65
CA VAL A 32 0.01 1.36 -9.17
C VAL A 32 -0.94 0.37 -9.83
N ILE A 33 -0.39 -0.69 -10.43
CA ILE A 33 -1.17 -1.73 -11.11
C ILE A 33 -0.98 -3.06 -10.39
N HIS A 34 -2.09 -3.68 -9.99
CA HIS A 34 -2.08 -5.04 -9.47
C HIS A 34 -2.02 -6.05 -10.61
N GLN A 35 -0.85 -6.62 -10.87
CA GLN A 35 -0.63 -7.57 -11.96
C GLN A 35 0.41 -8.62 -11.60
N ASP A 36 0.62 -9.59 -12.50
CA ASP A 36 1.67 -10.58 -12.32
C ASP A 36 3.06 -9.94 -12.34
N PHE A 37 3.84 -10.24 -11.31
CA PHE A 37 5.22 -9.81 -11.22
C PHE A 37 6.17 -10.64 -12.09
N CYS A 38 5.73 -11.84 -12.53
CA CYS A 38 6.48 -12.80 -13.36
C CYS A 38 7.75 -13.39 -12.71
N ARG A 39 8.03 -13.06 -11.45
CA ARG A 39 9.19 -13.52 -10.64
C ARG A 39 8.76 -13.92 -9.22
N GLY A 40 7.54 -14.45 -9.06
CA GLY A 40 6.91 -14.71 -7.77
C GLY A 40 6.12 -13.49 -7.29
N TYR A 41 6.50 -12.91 -6.16
CA TYR A 41 5.87 -11.69 -5.62
C TYR A 41 6.91 -10.57 -5.47
N GLY A 42 6.49 -9.35 -5.66
CA GLY A 42 7.37 -8.18 -5.56
C GLY A 42 6.70 -6.92 -6.07
N VAL A 43 7.49 -5.87 -6.17
CA VAL A 43 7.09 -4.57 -6.71
C VAL A 43 8.07 -4.19 -7.81
N ARG A 44 7.54 -3.74 -8.95
CA ARG A 44 8.31 -3.10 -10.00
C ARG A 44 8.05 -1.60 -9.97
N PHE A 45 9.09 -0.84 -9.78
CA PHE A 45 9.08 0.60 -9.97
C PHE A 45 9.50 0.92 -11.40
N ILE A 46 8.72 1.74 -12.08
CA ILE A 46 9.00 2.22 -13.42
C ILE A 46 9.14 3.74 -13.34
N GLY A 47 10.34 4.23 -13.56
CA GLY A 47 10.67 5.64 -13.53
C GLY A 47 11.25 6.14 -14.86
N SER A 48 11.54 7.44 -14.93
CA SER A 48 12.12 8.08 -16.11
C SER A 48 13.53 7.58 -16.45
N GLU A 49 14.29 7.13 -15.45
CA GLU A 49 15.68 6.67 -15.63
C GLU A 49 15.80 5.16 -15.77
N GLY A 50 14.70 4.41 -15.58
CA GLY A 50 14.71 2.96 -15.71
C GLY A 50 13.71 2.27 -14.83
N THR A 51 13.96 0.99 -14.57
CA THR A 51 13.09 0.14 -13.75
C THR A 51 13.86 -0.47 -12.59
N MET A 52 13.17 -0.69 -11.48
CA MET A 52 13.71 -1.39 -10.31
C MET A 52 12.71 -2.44 -9.83
N ASP A 53 13.18 -3.68 -9.70
CA ASP A 53 12.42 -4.80 -9.16
C ASP A 53 12.85 -5.08 -7.72
N VAL A 54 11.89 -5.15 -6.82
CA VAL A 54 12.14 -5.36 -5.39
C VAL A 54 11.27 -6.51 -4.88
N SER A 55 11.90 -7.43 -4.17
CA SER A 55 11.25 -8.49 -3.42
C SER A 55 12.06 -8.80 -2.16
N ARG A 56 11.58 -9.72 -1.31
CA ARG A 56 12.31 -10.13 -0.10
C ARG A 56 13.68 -10.77 -0.37
N GLY A 57 13.85 -11.37 -1.54
CA GLY A 57 15.07 -12.12 -1.89
C GLY A 57 16.00 -11.39 -2.85
N PHE A 58 15.57 -10.28 -3.43
CA PHE A 58 16.38 -9.55 -4.40
C PHE A 58 15.97 -8.09 -4.57
N ILE A 59 16.91 -7.30 -5.07
CA ILE A 59 16.72 -5.96 -5.61
C ILE A 59 17.56 -5.84 -6.86
N ASP A 60 16.93 -5.56 -8.00
CA ASP A 60 17.55 -5.45 -9.30
C ASP A 60 17.10 -4.17 -10.00
N SER A 61 17.90 -3.65 -10.93
CA SER A 61 17.49 -2.51 -11.76
C SER A 61 17.96 -2.64 -13.21
N LYS A 62 17.28 -1.92 -14.09
CA LYS A 62 17.69 -1.71 -15.48
C LYS A 62 17.60 -0.19 -15.77
N PRO A 63 18.75 0.46 -16.01
CA PRO A 63 20.12 -0.06 -15.99
C PRO A 63 20.59 -0.42 -14.56
N GLU A 64 21.59 -1.29 -14.45
CA GLU A 64 22.08 -1.82 -13.16
C GLU A 64 22.67 -0.76 -12.21
N ASN A 65 23.14 0.36 -12.75
CA ASN A 65 23.72 1.44 -11.96
C ASN A 65 22.70 2.10 -11.01
N ILE A 66 21.40 1.98 -11.24
CA ILE A 66 20.37 2.56 -10.34
C ILE A 66 20.49 1.94 -8.93
N VAL A 67 20.54 0.62 -8.84
CA VAL A 67 20.68 -0.08 -7.53
C VAL A 67 22.09 0.03 -6.97
N LYS A 68 23.11 0.16 -7.84
CA LYS A 68 24.51 0.26 -7.43
C LYS A 68 24.95 1.68 -7.05
N SER A 69 24.09 2.68 -7.28
CA SER A 69 24.41 4.07 -6.90
C SER A 69 24.52 4.24 -5.39
N GLU A 70 25.52 4.96 -4.96
CA GLU A 70 25.68 5.31 -3.54
C GLU A 70 24.70 6.41 -3.15
N PHE A 71 24.11 6.28 -1.95
CA PHE A 71 23.28 7.33 -1.38
C PHE A 71 24.13 8.55 -1.04
N LYS A 72 23.71 9.71 -1.51
CA LYS A 72 24.29 10.98 -1.14
C LYS A 72 23.81 11.43 0.25
N ASN A 73 24.45 12.44 0.82
CA ASN A 73 24.07 12.93 2.16
C ASN A 73 22.68 13.56 2.19
N GLU A 74 22.23 14.15 1.08
CA GLU A 74 20.91 14.75 0.89
C GLU A 74 19.79 13.74 0.61
N ASP A 75 20.12 12.49 0.30
CA ASP A 75 19.12 11.48 0.00
C ASP A 75 18.33 11.09 1.24
N LEU A 76 17.06 10.80 1.04
CA LEU A 76 16.17 10.31 2.08
C LEU A 76 16.64 8.93 2.56
N LYS A 77 17.05 8.85 3.82
CA LYS A 77 17.44 7.59 4.46
C LYS A 77 16.29 7.09 5.31
N LEU A 78 15.81 5.89 4.98
CA LEU A 78 14.78 5.24 5.76
C LEU A 78 15.36 4.69 7.07
N TYR A 79 14.52 4.63 8.11
CA TYR A 79 14.84 3.93 9.35
C TYR A 79 15.18 2.46 9.04
N GLN A 80 16.27 1.97 9.61
CA GLN A 80 16.74 0.61 9.36
C GLN A 80 16.47 -0.29 10.58
N SER A 81 15.77 -1.39 10.34
CA SER A 81 15.60 -2.46 11.32
C SER A 81 15.93 -3.82 10.69
N LYS A 82 16.87 -4.54 11.28
CA LYS A 82 17.24 -5.91 10.85
C LYS A 82 16.34 -6.98 11.46
N ASN A 83 15.62 -6.65 12.53
CA ASN A 83 14.74 -7.57 13.24
C ASN A 83 13.55 -6.78 13.80
N HIS A 84 12.40 -6.92 13.17
CA HIS A 84 11.20 -6.17 13.54
C HIS A 84 10.64 -6.52 14.93
N LEU A 85 10.86 -7.74 15.44
CA LEU A 85 10.44 -8.11 16.78
C LEU A 85 11.33 -7.45 17.85
N LEU A 86 12.64 -7.44 17.61
CA LEU A 86 13.58 -6.75 18.50
C LEU A 86 13.33 -5.23 18.47
N ASP A 87 13.08 -4.68 17.29
CA ASP A 87 12.73 -3.29 17.12
C ASP A 87 11.50 -2.92 17.94
N TRP A 88 10.42 -3.69 17.81
CA TRP A 88 9.19 -3.51 18.59
C TRP A 88 9.41 -3.53 20.09
N VAL A 89 10.13 -4.56 20.61
CA VAL A 89 10.43 -4.68 22.04
C VAL A 89 11.31 -3.52 22.53
N THR A 90 12.28 -3.09 21.71
CA THR A 90 13.18 -2.00 22.05
C THR A 90 12.42 -0.67 22.07
N SER A 91 11.52 -0.46 21.12
CA SER A 91 10.67 0.73 21.06
C SER A 91 9.75 0.84 22.29
N ILE A 92 9.16 -0.27 22.75
CA ILE A 92 8.38 -0.30 23.99
C ILE A 92 9.26 0.12 25.20
N LYS A 93 10.46 -0.44 25.32
CA LYS A 93 11.37 -0.14 26.45
C LYS A 93 11.83 1.32 26.47
N ASN A 94 12.00 1.90 25.28
CA ASN A 94 12.55 3.24 25.14
C ASN A 94 11.46 4.32 25.00
N GLY A 95 10.18 3.94 24.91
CA GLY A 95 9.08 4.86 24.65
C GLY A 95 9.19 5.54 23.27
N THR A 96 9.70 4.81 22.27
CA THR A 96 9.86 5.29 20.88
C THR A 96 8.91 4.53 19.95
N GLU A 97 8.66 5.06 18.76
CA GLU A 97 7.90 4.36 17.73
C GLU A 97 8.73 3.28 17.02
N PRO A 98 8.18 2.08 16.78
CA PRO A 98 8.82 1.07 15.96
C PRO A 98 8.77 1.44 14.48
N ILE A 99 9.61 0.80 13.66
CA ILE A 99 9.64 1.00 12.19
C ILE A 99 8.28 0.82 11.51
N CYS A 100 7.44 -0.06 12.06
CA CYS A 100 6.09 -0.36 11.58
C CYS A 100 5.07 0.00 12.67
N HIS A 101 4.92 1.30 12.95
CA HIS A 101 3.89 1.75 13.91
C HIS A 101 2.47 1.60 13.33
N ALA A 102 1.47 1.74 14.18
CA ALA A 102 0.08 1.42 13.84
C ALA A 102 -0.44 2.15 12.61
N GLU A 103 -0.10 3.43 12.43
CA GLU A 103 -0.53 4.22 11.26
C GLU A 103 0.01 3.65 9.94
N ILE A 104 1.29 3.28 9.88
CA ILE A 104 1.88 2.63 8.69
C ILE A 104 1.16 1.32 8.38
N GLY A 105 0.90 0.51 9.42
CA GLY A 105 0.16 -0.74 9.27
C GLY A 105 -1.26 -0.52 8.76
N HIS A 106 -1.97 0.44 9.35
CA HIS A 106 -3.32 0.84 8.95
C HIS A 106 -3.37 1.29 7.48
N ARG A 107 -2.53 2.24 7.07
CA ARG A 107 -2.49 2.72 5.69
C ARG A 107 -2.17 1.63 4.68
N SER A 108 -1.20 0.77 5.00
CA SER A 108 -0.83 -0.35 4.13
C SER A 108 -1.96 -1.38 3.99
N ALA A 109 -2.65 -1.72 5.07
CA ALA A 109 -3.79 -2.62 5.05
C ALA A 109 -4.98 -2.01 4.32
N SER A 110 -5.24 -0.73 4.51
CA SER A 110 -6.34 -0.01 3.85
C SER A 110 -6.26 -0.11 2.34
N VAL A 111 -5.08 0.03 1.73
CA VAL A 111 -4.91 -0.13 0.27
C VAL A 111 -5.42 -1.51 -0.19
N CYS A 112 -5.10 -2.57 0.55
CA CYS A 112 -5.54 -3.92 0.21
C CYS A 112 -7.06 -4.09 0.35
N HIS A 113 -7.65 -3.57 1.42
CA HIS A 113 -9.09 -3.66 1.67
C HIS A 113 -9.90 -2.85 0.65
N LEU A 114 -9.48 -1.62 0.34
CA LEU A 114 -10.12 -0.77 -0.67
C LEU A 114 -10.02 -1.39 -2.07
N SER A 115 -8.88 -2.02 -2.38
CA SER A 115 -8.70 -2.78 -3.62
C SER A 115 -9.69 -3.95 -3.73
N ASN A 116 -9.90 -4.70 -2.65
CA ASN A 116 -10.88 -5.79 -2.63
C ASN A 116 -12.31 -5.27 -2.86
N ILE A 117 -12.68 -4.14 -2.25
CA ILE A 117 -13.98 -3.51 -2.48
C ILE A 117 -14.14 -3.11 -3.94
N ALA A 118 -13.12 -2.52 -4.56
CA ALA A 118 -13.14 -2.16 -5.97
C ALA A 118 -13.28 -3.39 -6.89
N TYR A 119 -12.58 -4.49 -6.58
CA TYR A 119 -12.75 -5.74 -7.31
C TYR A 119 -14.14 -6.33 -7.16
N GLU A 120 -14.75 -6.25 -6.00
CA GLU A 120 -16.08 -6.80 -5.74
C GLU A 120 -17.17 -5.98 -6.44
N LEU A 121 -17.08 -4.65 -6.35
CA LEU A 121 -18.07 -3.76 -6.94
C LEU A 121 -17.94 -3.61 -8.45
N ARG A 122 -16.73 -3.80 -9.01
CA ARG A 122 -16.44 -3.58 -10.44
C ARG A 122 -16.77 -2.17 -10.93
N GLU A 123 -16.72 -1.22 -10.02
CA GLU A 123 -16.99 0.19 -10.28
C GLU A 123 -15.73 1.02 -10.03
N GLU A 124 -15.59 2.11 -10.76
CA GLU A 124 -14.56 3.09 -10.44
C GLU A 124 -14.91 3.77 -9.13
N LEU A 125 -13.98 3.78 -8.18
CA LEU A 125 -14.17 4.31 -6.84
C LEU A 125 -13.20 5.45 -6.55
N TYR A 126 -13.70 6.48 -5.91
CA TYR A 126 -12.92 7.61 -5.41
C TYR A 126 -12.86 7.53 -3.88
N TRP A 127 -11.67 7.68 -3.34
CA TRP A 127 -11.38 7.57 -1.92
C TRP A 127 -10.84 8.88 -1.35
N ASP A 128 -11.39 9.29 -0.22
CA ASP A 128 -10.83 10.37 0.60
C ASP A 128 -9.99 9.77 1.73
N PRO A 129 -8.64 9.84 1.66
CA PRO A 129 -7.78 9.26 2.68
C PRO A 129 -7.76 10.04 3.99
N ILE A 130 -8.29 11.27 4.02
CA ILE A 130 -8.37 12.08 5.24
C ILE A 130 -9.62 11.69 6.04
N ASN A 131 -10.77 11.63 5.38
CA ASN A 131 -12.04 11.23 6.00
C ASN A 131 -12.26 9.71 5.99
N GLU A 132 -11.35 8.97 5.40
CA GLU A 132 -11.40 7.51 5.24
C GLU A 132 -12.74 7.00 4.72
N SER A 133 -13.23 7.62 3.65
CA SER A 133 -14.52 7.30 3.06
C SER A 133 -14.48 7.33 1.53
N PHE A 134 -15.31 6.49 0.90
CA PHE A 134 -15.54 6.58 -0.52
C PHE A 134 -16.43 7.79 -0.84
N VAL A 135 -16.01 8.58 -1.80
CA VAL A 135 -16.73 9.76 -2.26
C VAL A 135 -17.98 9.31 -3.03
N ASP A 136 -19.14 9.82 -2.65
CA ASP A 136 -20.43 9.60 -3.31
C ASP A 136 -20.82 8.13 -3.58
N ASN A 137 -20.24 7.17 -2.86
CA ASN A 137 -20.55 5.75 -3.02
C ASN A 137 -20.97 5.10 -1.69
N LYS A 138 -22.28 5.10 -1.41
CA LYS A 138 -22.85 4.52 -0.19
C LYS A 138 -22.59 3.01 -0.09
N LYS A 139 -22.65 2.28 -1.21
CA LYS A 139 -22.45 0.82 -1.24
C LYS A 139 -21.02 0.47 -0.85
N ALA A 140 -20.03 1.13 -1.43
CA ALA A 140 -18.63 0.96 -1.07
C ALA A 140 -18.38 1.31 0.40
N ASN A 141 -19.00 2.38 0.91
CA ASN A 141 -18.87 2.78 2.31
C ASN A 141 -19.45 1.76 3.30
N LEU A 142 -20.53 1.07 2.95
CA LEU A 142 -21.08 -0.01 3.77
C LEU A 142 -20.14 -1.23 3.85
N MET A 143 -19.28 -1.43 2.84
CA MET A 143 -18.34 -2.56 2.81
C MET A 143 -17.07 -2.33 3.64
N ARG A 144 -16.84 -1.12 4.16
CA ARG A 144 -15.69 -0.82 5.04
C ARG A 144 -15.77 -1.50 6.40
N SER A 145 -16.96 -1.85 6.84
CA SER A 145 -17.18 -2.52 8.11
C SER A 145 -18.08 -3.74 7.93
N LYS A 146 -18.01 -4.65 8.89
CA LYS A 146 -18.91 -5.81 8.97
C LYS A 146 -19.82 -5.62 10.17
N ILE A 147 -21.08 -6.07 10.03
CA ILE A 147 -21.97 -6.22 11.17
C ILE A 147 -21.40 -7.30 12.08
N TYR A 148 -21.09 -6.94 13.32
CA TYR A 148 -20.61 -7.88 14.30
C TYR A 148 -21.73 -8.81 14.76
N ARG A 149 -21.37 -10.07 14.98
CA ARG A 149 -22.28 -11.09 15.49
C ARG A 149 -22.47 -10.91 17.01
N ASP A 150 -23.70 -10.97 17.47
CA ASP A 150 -24.01 -11.01 18.90
C ASP A 150 -23.29 -12.16 19.63
N PRO A 151 -22.65 -11.97 20.79
CA PRO A 151 -22.48 -10.74 21.58
C PRO A 151 -21.15 -10.01 21.32
N TYR A 152 -20.49 -10.24 20.20
CA TYR A 152 -19.14 -9.75 19.89
C TYR A 152 -19.21 -8.39 19.22
N PHE A 153 -19.47 -7.34 20.00
CA PHE A 153 -19.40 -5.95 19.56
C PHE A 153 -18.03 -5.38 19.89
N VAL A 154 -17.52 -4.54 18.99
CA VAL A 154 -16.39 -3.66 19.27
C VAL A 154 -16.94 -2.25 19.16
N ASP A 155 -16.97 -1.53 20.28
CA ASP A 155 -17.25 -0.09 20.30
C ASP A 155 -16.04 0.63 19.68
N VAL A 156 -16.23 1.27 18.54
CA VAL A 156 -15.21 2.01 17.79
C VAL A 156 -15.56 3.50 17.87
#